data_5da388201d95d33be1806ec790406ad5
#
_entry.id   5da388201d95d33be1806ec790406ad5
#
_cell.length_a   1.000
_cell.length_b   1.000
_cell.length_c   1.000
_cell.angle_alpha   90.00
_cell.angle_beta   90.00
_cell.angle_gamma   90.00
#
_symmetry.space_group_name_H-M   'P 1'
#
loop_
_entity.id
_entity.type
_entity.pdbx_description
1 polymer ?
#
loop_
_entity_poly.entity_id
_entity_poly.type
_entity_poly.pdbx_seq_one_letter_code
_entity_poly.pdbx_strand_id
1 'polypeptide(L)'
;MKFHTIQVPYSKGVGFHHNFHNINEIGLQKAYKSEKKLHIEGDTLFIGGTSNKQDWYDNLTKIPFWGDLRKSQRYKDADELLKQNPQVKKLVGHSLAGSVSLELEKQKPDRAFEVTTYGAPVVQMSSKKHKRFRHPLDPVSAFDKGAVVLDTKDFTLDPLKHHSYKGFGN
;
A
#
# COMPACT_ATOMS: atom_id res chain seq x y z
N MET A 1 13.38 -27.26 16.73
CA MET A 1 13.22 -25.81 16.92
C MET A 1 11.72 -25.53 17.09
N LYS A 2 11.30 -25.07 18.27
CA LYS A 2 9.90 -24.72 18.52
C LYS A 2 9.69 -23.25 18.15
N PHE A 3 8.88 -22.97 17.16
CA PHE A 3 8.46 -21.62 16.84
C PHE A 3 7.48 -21.14 17.91
N HIS A 4 7.87 -20.16 18.69
CA HIS A 4 6.98 -19.48 19.63
C HIS A 4 6.18 -18.44 18.84
N THR A 5 4.92 -18.73 18.62
CA THR A 5 3.95 -17.74 18.15
C THR A 5 3.75 -16.75 19.28
N ILE A 6 4.24 -15.52 19.10
CA ILE A 6 3.93 -14.44 20.04
C ILE A 6 2.49 -14.04 19.77
N GLN A 7 1.58 -14.52 20.61
CA GLN A 7 0.23 -13.98 20.68
C GLN A 7 0.31 -12.60 21.36
N VAL A 8 0.14 -11.55 20.59
CA VAL A 8 -0.06 -10.21 21.13
C VAL A 8 -1.46 -10.17 21.74
N PRO A 9 -1.62 -9.83 23.04
CA PRO A 9 -2.93 -9.83 23.66
C PRO A 9 -3.84 -8.78 23.00
N TYR A 10 -4.95 -9.26 22.49
CA TYR A 10 -5.99 -8.49 21.85
C TYR A 10 -6.83 -7.82 22.93
N SER A 11 -6.46 -6.61 23.37
CA SER A 11 -7.31 -5.82 24.26
C SER A 11 -7.21 -4.32 23.99
N LYS A 12 -8.35 -3.73 23.70
CA LYS A 12 -8.67 -2.29 23.70
C LYS A 12 -8.24 -1.41 22.51
N GLY A 13 -8.16 -1.93 21.29
CA GLY A 13 -7.87 -1.11 20.10
C GLY A 13 -8.79 -1.33 18.90
N VAL A 14 -9.82 -2.15 19.02
CA VAL A 14 -10.64 -2.59 17.88
C VAL A 14 -11.28 -1.43 17.12
N GLY A 15 -11.80 -0.42 17.82
CA GLY A 15 -12.43 0.74 17.19
C GLY A 15 -11.48 1.66 16.44
N PHE A 16 -10.22 1.75 16.89
CA PHE A 16 -9.22 2.63 16.26
C PHE A 16 -8.67 2.05 14.97
N HIS A 17 -8.45 0.74 14.92
CA HIS A 17 -7.98 0.06 13.72
C HIS A 17 -9.02 0.04 12.60
N HIS A 18 -10.28 -0.22 12.91
CA HIS A 18 -11.37 -0.16 11.93
C HIS A 18 -11.48 1.23 11.27
N ASN A 19 -11.45 2.29 12.07
CA ASN A 19 -11.54 3.65 11.55
C ASN A 19 -10.36 4.02 10.66
N PHE A 20 -9.14 3.60 11.02
CA PHE A 20 -7.93 3.86 10.26
C PHE A 20 -7.99 3.21 8.86
N HIS A 21 -8.38 1.95 8.78
CA HIS A 21 -8.47 1.24 7.49
C HIS A 21 -9.62 1.77 6.63
N ASN A 22 -10.76 2.12 7.22
CA ASN A 22 -11.88 2.71 6.50
C ASN A 22 -11.53 4.06 5.86
N ILE A 23 -10.82 4.94 6.58
CA ILE A 23 -10.36 6.23 6.06
C ILE A 23 -9.42 6.00 4.87
N ASN A 24 -8.48 5.06 5.00
CA ASN A 24 -7.55 4.73 3.93
C ASN A 24 -8.26 4.12 2.71
N GLU A 25 -9.24 3.26 2.93
CA GLU A 25 -10.06 2.67 1.85
C GLU A 25 -10.80 3.76 1.07
N ILE A 26 -11.45 4.71 1.76
CA ILE A 26 -12.16 5.83 1.13
C ILE A 26 -11.19 6.70 0.32
N GLY A 27 -10.04 7.04 0.88
CA GLY A 27 -9.02 7.84 0.21
C GLY A 27 -8.46 7.15 -1.04
N LEU A 28 -8.17 5.84 -0.96
CA LEU A 28 -7.74 5.04 -2.10
C LEU A 28 -8.84 4.95 -3.16
N GLN A 29 -10.12 4.81 -2.77
CA GLN A 29 -11.23 4.80 -3.71
C GLN A 29 -11.31 6.12 -4.50
N LYS A 30 -11.12 7.26 -3.84
CA LYS A 30 -11.04 8.58 -4.48
C LYS A 30 -9.84 8.66 -5.43
N ALA A 31 -8.67 8.17 -5.00
CA ALA A 31 -7.49 8.12 -5.85
C ALA A 31 -7.73 7.30 -7.11
N TYR A 32 -8.33 6.11 -7.00
CA TYR A 32 -8.63 5.26 -8.17
C TYR A 32 -9.62 5.90 -9.16
N LYS A 33 -10.51 6.77 -8.70
CA LYS A 33 -11.44 7.51 -9.54
C LYS A 33 -10.82 8.72 -10.25
N SER A 34 -9.71 9.23 -9.74
CA SER A 34 -9.01 10.36 -10.35
C SER A 34 -8.25 9.94 -11.60
N GLU A 35 -8.05 10.86 -12.54
CA GLU A 35 -7.31 10.61 -13.78
C GLU A 35 -5.89 10.10 -13.53
N LYS A 36 -5.14 10.76 -12.67
CA LYS A 36 -3.77 10.40 -12.31
C LYS A 36 -3.67 9.33 -11.23
N LYS A 37 -4.81 8.78 -10.76
CA LYS A 37 -4.87 7.85 -9.63
C LYS A 37 -4.22 8.39 -8.35
N LEU A 38 -4.30 9.68 -8.15
CA LEU A 38 -3.77 10.40 -6.99
C LEU A 38 -4.88 11.21 -6.33
N HIS A 39 -4.89 11.23 -5.00
CA HIS A 39 -5.83 12.05 -4.23
C HIS A 39 -5.17 12.55 -2.96
N ILE A 40 -5.32 13.84 -2.65
CA ILE A 40 -4.88 14.42 -1.38
C ILE A 40 -6.11 14.72 -0.52
N GLU A 41 -6.03 14.33 0.74
CA GLU A 41 -7.00 14.70 1.76
C GLU A 41 -6.24 15.07 3.05
N GLY A 42 -6.32 16.34 3.44
CA GLY A 42 -5.55 16.87 4.56
C GLY A 42 -4.04 16.74 4.36
N ASP A 43 -3.38 16.02 5.24
CA ASP A 43 -1.93 15.77 5.21
C ASP A 43 -1.54 14.44 4.53
N THR A 44 -2.48 13.78 3.87
CA THR A 44 -2.31 12.43 3.31
C THR A 44 -2.45 12.43 1.80
N LEU A 45 -1.46 11.85 1.10
CA LEU A 45 -1.53 11.52 -0.32
C LEU A 45 -1.89 10.04 -0.49
N PHE A 46 -2.98 9.78 -1.17
CA PHE A 46 -3.43 8.46 -1.58
C PHE A 46 -2.99 8.17 -3.01
N ILE A 47 -2.39 7.01 -3.24
CA ILE A 47 -1.83 6.61 -4.53
C ILE A 47 -2.45 5.27 -4.92
N GLY A 48 -3.26 5.28 -5.98
CA GLY A 48 -3.88 4.09 -6.57
C GLY A 48 -2.91 3.36 -7.49
N GLY A 49 -2.97 2.04 -7.46
CA GLY A 49 -2.23 1.18 -8.37
C GLY A 49 -2.84 1.14 -9.79
N THR A 50 -2.55 0.09 -10.53
CA THR A 50 -3.11 -0.14 -11.87
C THR A 50 -4.57 -0.54 -11.77
N SER A 51 -5.44 0.08 -12.61
CA SER A 51 -6.90 -0.18 -12.57
C SER A 51 -7.33 -1.33 -13.47
N ASN A 52 -6.52 -1.68 -14.46
CA ASN A 52 -6.87 -2.71 -15.44
C ASN A 52 -6.33 -4.07 -14.98
N LYS A 53 -7.26 -5.02 -14.77
CA LYS A 53 -6.93 -6.37 -14.28
C LYS A 53 -6.05 -7.17 -15.26
N GLN A 54 -6.23 -6.96 -16.57
CA GLN A 54 -5.46 -7.66 -17.61
C GLN A 54 -4.03 -7.09 -17.69
N ASP A 55 -3.90 -5.77 -17.72
CA ASP A 55 -2.59 -5.10 -17.73
C ASP A 55 -1.81 -5.37 -16.43
N TRP A 56 -2.53 -5.68 -15.36
CA TRP A 56 -1.94 -5.98 -14.08
C TRP A 56 -1.13 -7.29 -14.11
N TYR A 57 -1.69 -8.37 -14.65
CA TYR A 57 -1.00 -9.65 -14.81
C TYR A 57 0.18 -9.53 -15.76
N ASP A 58 -0.02 -8.87 -16.90
CA ASP A 58 1.01 -8.67 -17.91
C ASP A 58 2.15 -7.76 -17.42
N ASN A 59 1.82 -6.74 -16.63
CA ASN A 59 2.82 -5.82 -16.09
C ASN A 59 3.55 -6.40 -14.87
N LEU A 60 2.89 -7.21 -14.03
CA LEU A 60 3.54 -7.82 -12.87
C LEU A 60 4.58 -8.87 -13.27
N THR A 61 4.32 -9.60 -14.37
CA THR A 61 5.26 -10.59 -14.91
C THR A 61 6.35 -9.95 -15.76
N LYS A 62 6.12 -8.75 -16.29
CA LYS A 62 7.05 -8.02 -17.20
C LYS A 62 7.80 -6.88 -16.52
N ILE A 63 7.32 -6.37 -15.37
CA ILE A 63 8.12 -5.44 -14.57
C ILE A 63 9.22 -6.29 -13.96
N PRO A 64 10.48 -6.13 -14.43
CA PRO A 64 11.56 -6.75 -13.70
C PRO A 64 11.45 -6.19 -12.28
N PHE A 65 11.42 -7.04 -11.28
CA PHE A 65 11.39 -6.73 -9.84
C PHE A 65 12.48 -5.71 -9.42
N TRP A 66 13.31 -5.33 -10.34
CA TRP A 66 14.50 -4.50 -10.24
C TRP A 66 14.41 -3.22 -11.08
N GLY A 67 13.23 -2.90 -11.66
CA GLY A 67 13.02 -1.67 -12.42
C GLY A 67 13.12 -0.43 -11.51
N ASP A 68 13.72 0.63 -12.05
CA ASP A 68 13.77 1.94 -11.37
C ASP A 68 12.36 2.54 -11.32
N LEU A 69 11.70 2.41 -10.17
CA LEU A 69 10.34 2.95 -9.93
C LEU A 69 10.24 4.45 -10.19
N ARG A 70 11.36 5.18 -10.07
CA ARG A 70 11.43 6.64 -10.32
C ARG A 70 11.13 7.00 -11.77
N LYS A 71 11.31 6.05 -12.70
CA LYS A 71 10.98 6.24 -14.13
C LYS A 71 9.49 6.09 -14.41
N SER A 72 8.73 5.49 -13.51
CA SER A 72 7.30 5.29 -13.70
C SER A 72 6.55 6.62 -13.71
N GLN A 73 5.51 6.71 -14.55
CA GLN A 73 4.66 7.90 -14.59
C GLN A 73 4.00 8.16 -13.24
N ARG A 74 3.59 7.10 -12.54
CA ARG A 74 2.99 7.20 -11.20
C ARG A 74 3.91 7.86 -10.18
N TYR A 75 5.20 7.54 -10.20
CA TYR A 75 6.19 8.17 -9.33
C TYR A 75 6.34 9.66 -9.69
N LYS A 76 6.49 9.99 -10.96
CA LYS A 76 6.68 11.36 -11.43
C LYS A 76 5.49 12.25 -11.08
N ASP A 77 4.27 11.78 -11.32
CA ASP A 77 3.05 12.51 -10.99
C ASP A 77 2.89 12.74 -9.48
N ALA A 78 3.21 11.72 -8.68
CA ALA A 78 3.15 11.82 -7.22
C ALA A 78 4.25 12.76 -6.68
N ASP A 79 5.48 12.68 -7.23
CA ASP A 79 6.59 13.58 -6.86
C ASP A 79 6.26 15.04 -7.15
N GLU A 80 5.70 15.31 -8.31
CA GLU A 80 5.30 16.67 -8.69
C GLU A 80 4.17 17.19 -7.78
N LEU A 81 3.18 16.36 -7.49
CA LEU A 81 2.09 16.72 -6.59
C LEU A 81 2.60 17.02 -5.16
N LEU A 82 3.58 16.25 -4.68
CA LEU A 82 4.20 16.46 -3.37
C LEU A 82 5.01 17.76 -3.29
N LYS A 83 5.63 18.23 -4.40
CA LYS A 83 6.32 19.52 -4.45
C LYS A 83 5.35 20.68 -4.28
N GLN A 84 4.15 20.53 -4.85
CA GLN A 84 3.08 21.55 -4.77
C GLN A 84 2.32 21.51 -3.44
N ASN A 85 2.49 20.43 -2.65
CA ASN A 85 1.74 20.18 -1.42
C ASN A 85 2.68 19.86 -0.25
N PRO A 86 3.39 20.86 0.29
CA PRO A 86 4.36 20.66 1.36
C PRO A 86 3.74 20.17 2.68
N GLN A 87 2.44 20.37 2.88
CA GLN A 87 1.71 19.91 4.07
C GLN A 87 1.54 18.39 4.15
N VAL A 88 1.73 17.67 3.04
CA VAL A 88 1.58 16.20 3.03
C VAL A 88 2.70 15.56 3.86
N LYS A 89 2.31 14.74 4.82
CA LYS A 89 3.19 13.98 5.73
C LYS A 89 2.97 12.48 5.68
N LYS A 90 1.86 12.04 5.08
CA LYS A 90 1.47 10.64 5.02
C LYS A 90 1.28 10.20 3.58
N LEU A 91 1.77 9.01 3.25
CA LEU A 91 1.59 8.36 1.96
C LEU A 91 0.84 7.05 2.16
N VAL A 92 -0.24 6.86 1.41
CA VAL A 92 -1.02 5.61 1.41
C VAL A 92 -1.05 5.06 0.01
N GLY A 93 -0.49 3.87 -0.21
CA GLY A 93 -0.41 3.26 -1.52
C GLY A 93 -0.96 1.84 -1.55
N HIS A 94 -1.60 1.47 -2.67
CA HIS A 94 -2.09 0.12 -2.93
C HIS A 94 -1.37 -0.50 -4.12
N SER A 95 -1.05 -1.79 -4.03
CA SER A 95 -0.40 -2.54 -5.11
C SER A 95 0.95 -1.91 -5.49
N LEU A 96 1.27 -1.79 -6.76
CA LEU A 96 2.49 -1.14 -7.25
C LEU A 96 2.68 0.28 -6.68
N ALA A 97 1.60 1.02 -6.45
CA ALA A 97 1.67 2.34 -5.83
C ALA A 97 2.11 2.30 -4.36
N GLY A 98 1.97 1.17 -3.68
CA GLY A 98 2.60 0.96 -2.37
C GLY A 98 4.12 1.00 -2.47
N SER A 99 4.70 0.33 -3.47
CA SER A 99 6.15 0.40 -3.73
C SER A 99 6.60 1.80 -4.15
N VAL A 100 5.78 2.53 -4.92
CA VAL A 100 6.03 3.94 -5.26
C VAL A 100 6.05 4.82 -4.01
N SER A 101 5.13 4.60 -3.06
CA SER A 101 5.09 5.34 -1.79
C SER A 101 6.37 5.13 -0.97
N LEU A 102 6.86 3.89 -0.91
CA LEU A 102 8.12 3.56 -0.22
C LEU A 102 9.33 4.20 -0.91
N GLU A 103 9.35 4.21 -2.24
CA GLU A 103 10.43 4.85 -3.00
C GLU A 103 10.42 6.38 -2.82
N LEU A 104 9.25 7.02 -2.79
CA LEU A 104 9.13 8.46 -2.50
C LEU A 104 9.67 8.82 -1.11
N GLU A 105 9.37 8.01 -0.09
CA GLU A 105 9.91 8.21 1.26
C GLU A 105 11.42 8.08 1.28
N LYS A 106 11.96 7.05 0.64
CA LYS A 106 13.40 6.81 0.54
C LYS A 106 14.14 7.96 -0.16
N GLN A 107 13.57 8.52 -1.23
CA GLN A 107 14.18 9.61 -1.99
C GLN A 107 14.05 10.98 -1.31
N LYS A 108 13.20 11.11 -0.32
CA LYS A 108 12.90 12.36 0.38
C LYS A 108 13.00 12.18 1.91
N PRO A 109 14.18 11.82 2.44
CA PRO A 109 14.34 11.52 3.87
C PRO A 109 13.98 12.71 4.77
N ASP A 110 14.20 13.94 4.29
CA ASP A 110 13.90 15.17 5.04
C ASP A 110 12.40 15.42 5.24
N ARG A 111 11.57 14.82 4.39
CA ARG A 111 10.11 14.90 4.51
C ARG A 111 9.56 14.00 5.62
N ALA A 112 10.32 12.99 6.03
CA ALA A 112 9.99 12.03 7.09
C ALA A 112 8.57 11.45 6.98
N PHE A 113 8.16 11.04 5.77
CA PHE A 113 6.83 10.51 5.52
C PHE A 113 6.51 9.29 6.38
N GLU A 114 5.28 9.23 6.87
CA GLU A 114 4.66 7.99 7.34
C GLU A 114 4.06 7.26 6.15
N VAL A 115 4.47 6.01 5.92
CA VAL A 115 4.01 5.23 4.76
C VAL A 115 3.12 4.08 5.20
N THR A 116 1.94 4.00 4.60
CA THR A 116 1.03 2.85 4.74
C THR A 116 0.83 2.20 3.36
N THR A 117 1.00 0.90 3.28
CA THR A 117 0.80 0.16 2.03
C THR A 117 -0.17 -1.00 2.21
N TYR A 118 -0.94 -1.26 1.17
CA TYR A 118 -1.85 -2.39 1.06
C TYR A 118 -1.48 -3.23 -0.17
N GLY A 119 -1.14 -4.50 0.03
CA GLY A 119 -0.82 -5.43 -1.05
C GLY A 119 0.35 -5.01 -1.95
N ALA A 120 1.34 -4.29 -1.41
CA ALA A 120 2.48 -3.83 -2.19
C ALA A 120 3.45 -4.98 -2.53
N PRO A 121 3.94 -5.08 -3.78
CA PRO A 121 5.05 -5.95 -4.12
C PRO A 121 6.35 -5.32 -3.59
N VAL A 122 6.70 -5.59 -2.34
CA VAL A 122 7.83 -4.92 -1.70
C VAL A 122 9.13 -5.66 -1.97
N VAL A 123 10.10 -4.94 -2.48
CA VAL A 123 11.48 -5.40 -2.71
C VAL A 123 12.46 -4.75 -1.72
N GLN A 124 11.97 -3.85 -0.86
CA GLN A 124 12.81 -3.08 0.06
C GLN A 124 12.70 -3.59 1.51
N MET A 125 13.79 -3.42 2.26
CA MET A 125 13.81 -3.69 3.70
C MET A 125 12.86 -2.74 4.44
N SER A 126 12.13 -3.27 5.43
CA SER A 126 11.19 -2.47 6.21
C SER A 126 11.91 -1.51 7.14
N SER A 127 11.38 -0.29 7.26
CA SER A 127 11.68 0.59 8.38
C SER A 127 10.56 0.53 9.41
N LYS A 128 10.85 0.94 10.67
CA LYS A 128 9.86 1.01 11.74
C LYS A 128 8.72 2.03 11.47
N LYS A 129 8.90 2.90 10.47
CA LYS A 129 7.93 3.92 10.06
C LYS A 129 6.91 3.42 9.04
N HIS A 130 7.09 2.21 8.50
CA HIS A 130 6.22 1.66 7.47
C HIS A 130 5.15 0.78 8.09
N LYS A 131 3.89 1.07 7.77
CA LYS A 131 2.74 0.21 8.08
C LYS A 131 2.36 -0.52 6.80
N ARG A 132 2.71 -1.79 6.69
CA ARG A 132 2.48 -2.60 5.49
C ARG A 132 1.49 -3.70 5.80
N PHE A 133 0.44 -3.80 5.00
CA PHE A 133 -0.64 -4.75 5.16
C PHE A 133 -0.80 -5.58 3.89
N ARG A 134 -1.13 -6.86 4.07
CA ARG A 134 -1.43 -7.77 2.97
C ARG A 134 -2.48 -8.79 3.35
N HIS A 135 -3.15 -9.33 2.36
CA HIS A 135 -3.97 -10.52 2.53
C HIS A 135 -3.11 -11.79 2.48
N PRO A 136 -3.48 -12.86 3.22
CA PRO A 136 -2.67 -14.08 3.30
C PRO A 136 -2.49 -14.79 1.95
N LEU A 137 -3.47 -14.69 1.06
CA LEU A 137 -3.47 -15.33 -0.26
C LEU A 137 -3.23 -14.34 -1.42
N ASP A 138 -2.76 -13.13 -1.14
CA ASP A 138 -2.41 -12.18 -2.18
C ASP A 138 -1.08 -12.55 -2.85
N PRO A 139 -1.10 -12.97 -4.13
CA PRO A 139 0.11 -13.41 -4.81
C PRO A 139 1.10 -12.26 -5.08
N VAL A 140 0.62 -11.02 -5.13
CA VAL A 140 1.45 -9.83 -5.41
C VAL A 140 2.33 -9.49 -4.23
N SER A 141 1.73 -9.47 -3.05
CA SER A 141 2.42 -9.12 -1.81
C SER A 141 2.97 -10.33 -1.05
N ALA A 142 2.91 -11.53 -1.65
CA ALA A 142 3.41 -12.76 -1.03
C ALA A 142 4.89 -12.69 -0.63
N PHE A 143 5.68 -11.89 -1.34
CA PHE A 143 7.10 -11.67 -1.05
C PHE A 143 7.36 -10.60 0.01
N ASP A 144 6.35 -9.82 0.40
CA ASP A 144 6.48 -8.88 1.51
C ASP A 144 6.39 -9.59 2.87
N LYS A 145 7.48 -10.21 3.27
CA LYS A 145 7.57 -10.92 4.55
C LYS A 145 7.47 -10.02 5.77
N GLY A 146 7.64 -8.72 5.60
CA GLY A 146 7.55 -7.73 6.67
C GLY A 146 6.16 -7.11 6.84
N ALA A 147 5.21 -7.45 5.98
CA ALA A 147 3.84 -6.95 6.09
C ALA A 147 3.04 -7.71 7.15
N VAL A 148 2.15 -6.98 7.83
CA VAL A 148 1.14 -7.57 8.70
C VAL A 148 0.11 -8.28 7.84
N VAL A 149 -0.09 -9.56 8.08
CA VAL A 149 -1.14 -10.35 7.42
C VAL A 149 -2.45 -10.05 8.13
N LEU A 150 -3.40 -9.49 7.41
CA LEU A 150 -4.75 -9.28 7.92
C LEU A 150 -5.64 -10.41 7.39
N ASP A 151 -6.18 -11.18 8.32
CA ASP A 151 -7.16 -12.21 8.01
C ASP A 151 -8.48 -11.52 7.66
N THR A 152 -8.96 -11.77 6.45
CA THR A 152 -10.27 -11.30 6.02
C THR A 152 -11.25 -12.47 6.12
N LYS A 153 -12.41 -12.20 6.71
CA LYS A 153 -13.45 -13.24 6.94
C LYS A 153 -13.99 -13.84 5.64
N ASP A 154 -13.75 -13.22 4.50
CA ASP A 154 -14.22 -13.68 3.20
C ASP A 154 -13.15 -14.51 2.50
N PHE A 155 -13.15 -15.83 2.77
CA PHE A 155 -12.38 -16.77 1.98
C PHE A 155 -12.94 -16.84 0.55
N THR A 156 -12.11 -16.49 -0.42
CA THR A 156 -12.43 -16.62 -1.85
C THR A 156 -11.26 -17.27 -2.58
N LEU A 157 -11.56 -18.09 -3.58
CA LEU A 157 -10.55 -18.65 -4.47
C LEU A 157 -10.09 -17.67 -5.57
N ASP A 158 -10.67 -16.47 -5.62
CA ASP A 158 -10.29 -15.44 -6.58
C ASP A 158 -9.06 -14.65 -6.09
N PRO A 159 -7.86 -14.87 -6.68
CA PRO A 159 -6.63 -14.18 -6.27
C PRO A 159 -6.73 -12.65 -6.39
N LEU A 160 -7.57 -12.16 -7.31
CA LEU A 160 -7.76 -10.73 -7.54
C LEU A 160 -8.55 -10.07 -6.41
N LYS A 161 -9.44 -10.81 -5.73
CA LYS A 161 -10.12 -10.31 -4.54
C LYS A 161 -9.15 -10.18 -3.37
N HIS A 162 -8.21 -11.10 -3.21
CA HIS A 162 -7.17 -11.03 -2.20
C HIS A 162 -6.17 -9.89 -2.41
N HIS A 163 -6.06 -9.40 -3.65
CA HIS A 163 -5.24 -8.24 -3.97
C HIS A 163 -6.02 -6.92 -3.88
N SER A 164 -7.24 -6.91 -3.38
CA SER A 164 -8.04 -5.70 -3.23
C SER A 164 -7.54 -4.84 -2.05
N TYR A 165 -7.67 -3.52 -2.18
CA TYR A 165 -7.50 -2.59 -1.04
C TYR A 165 -8.76 -2.52 -0.16
N LYS A 166 -9.85 -3.18 -0.58
CA LYS A 166 -11.11 -3.24 0.15
C LYS A 166 -11.10 -4.35 1.18
N GLY A 167 -11.84 -4.16 2.26
CA GLY A 167 -12.03 -5.17 3.28
C GLY A 167 -10.97 -5.23 4.38
N PHE A 168 -9.98 -4.35 4.37
CA PHE A 168 -9.03 -4.21 5.49
C PHE A 168 -9.65 -3.56 6.72
N GLY A 169 -10.81 -2.91 6.57
CA GLY A 169 -11.55 -2.25 7.64
C GLY A 169 -12.72 -3.04 8.23
N ASN A 170 -12.97 -4.27 7.74
CA ASN A 170 -14.11 -5.11 8.17
C ASN A 170 -13.73 -6.15 9.21
#